data_5ef9c905e0eda209b3d058320630b17c
#
_entry.id   5ef9c905e0eda209b3d058320630b17c
#
_cell.length_a   1.000
_cell.length_b   1.000
_cell.length_c   1.000
_cell.angle_alpha   90.00
_cell.angle_beta   90.00
_cell.angle_gamma   90.00
#
_symmetry.space_group_name_H-M   'P 1'
#
loop_
_entity.id
_entity.type
_entity.pdbx_description
1 polymer ?
#
loop_
_entity_poly.entity_id
_entity_poly.type
_entity_poly.pdbx_seq_one_letter_code
_entity_poly.pdbx_strand_id
1 'polypeptide(L)'
;MKRLVSLLVGGLLIGSCSNAPYTGRRQVILVSEGQETALGDDAYKHVLRDSVISHSSDAERIVRKVGERIAAVANKPDYKWEFAVINDPEMVNAFAVPGGKVAAYTGIFGPARDEAGLAVVLGHEVAHALARHPAERMSQGLLLQLGGVGLGVALGKNPTVANQVLQAYGVVGGVGVALPFGRSQETEADRIGLILMAKAGYDPRVAVDLWQRMETVEKKDGPKGRPPEFLSTHPGYETRVQNIRSFLPEALSYYKPSNVRLETLPSPESLDTPVAKSERELIKRMDAINRAMEQQNGERAVVEALAQELRMTPQSIVQERQQLQTGYGQYAALRGTAYLGRGSLNRIIDEYQRGRPWSDIAANNGIRLNELMVWFGDLIRTTNSMGQQLQRQAPRQRTH
;
A
#
# COMPACT_ATOMS: atom_id res chain seq x y z
N MET A 1 -27.30 8.09 -35.00
CA MET A 1 -26.66 7.49 -33.84
C MET A 1 -25.17 7.83 -33.68
N LYS A 2 -24.29 7.70 -34.69
CA LYS A 2 -22.84 8.02 -34.57
C LYS A 2 -22.54 9.48 -34.16
N ARG A 3 -23.28 10.47 -34.62
CA ARG A 3 -23.08 11.89 -34.27
C ARG A 3 -23.53 12.25 -32.83
N LEU A 4 -24.56 11.58 -32.29
CA LEU A 4 -24.98 11.77 -30.88
C LEU A 4 -23.98 11.20 -29.88
N VAL A 5 -23.38 10.05 -30.20
CA VAL A 5 -22.36 9.44 -29.36
C VAL A 5 -21.08 10.29 -29.32
N SER A 6 -20.68 10.89 -30.45
CA SER A 6 -19.53 11.81 -30.52
C SER A 6 -19.75 13.10 -29.72
N LEU A 7 -20.97 13.64 -29.67
CA LEU A 7 -21.31 14.81 -28.85
C LEU A 7 -21.38 14.50 -27.35
N LEU A 8 -21.85 13.31 -26.97
CA LEU A 8 -21.88 12.88 -25.58
C LEU A 8 -20.47 12.60 -25.03
N VAL A 9 -19.59 11.97 -25.82
CA VAL A 9 -18.19 11.75 -25.45
C VAL A 9 -17.41 13.07 -25.39
N GLY A 10 -17.65 14.00 -26.34
CA GLY A 10 -17.03 15.32 -26.31
C GLY A 10 -17.50 16.19 -25.13
N GLY A 11 -18.76 16.10 -24.72
CA GLY A 11 -19.30 16.81 -23.56
C GLY A 11 -18.78 16.28 -22.21
N LEU A 12 -18.56 14.98 -22.10
CA LEU A 12 -17.96 14.37 -20.88
C LEU A 12 -16.48 14.77 -20.68
N LEU A 13 -15.73 14.92 -21.77
CA LEU A 13 -14.30 15.30 -21.70
C LEU A 13 -14.07 16.76 -21.30
N ILE A 14 -15.00 17.67 -21.60
CA ILE A 14 -14.87 19.10 -21.28
C ILE A 14 -15.11 19.35 -19.77
N GLY A 15 -15.94 18.55 -19.11
CA GLY A 15 -16.22 18.64 -17.66
C GLY A 15 -15.19 18.01 -16.74
N SER A 16 -14.22 17.24 -17.28
CA SER A 16 -13.27 16.44 -16.48
C SER A 16 -11.86 17.02 -16.42
N CYS A 17 -11.61 18.20 -17.00
CA CYS A 17 -10.32 18.89 -16.88
C CYS A 17 -10.21 19.57 -15.51
N SER A 18 -9.21 19.20 -14.73
CA SER A 18 -8.82 19.88 -13.49
C SER A 18 -7.38 20.39 -13.60
N ASN A 19 -7.01 21.34 -12.74
CA ASN A 19 -5.64 21.83 -12.65
C ASN A 19 -5.00 21.33 -11.36
N ALA A 20 -3.79 20.79 -11.46
CA ALA A 20 -2.99 20.44 -10.30
C ALA A 20 -2.66 21.69 -9.48
N PRO A 21 -2.68 21.61 -8.12
CA PRO A 21 -2.33 22.73 -7.26
C PRO A 21 -0.85 23.13 -7.46
N TYR A 22 -0.53 24.38 -7.22
CA TYR A 22 0.79 25.01 -7.35
C TYR A 22 1.36 25.06 -8.77
N THR A 23 1.17 24.01 -9.58
CA THR A 23 1.76 23.90 -10.93
C THR A 23 0.82 24.37 -12.03
N GLY A 24 -0.50 24.30 -11.80
CA GLY A 24 -1.50 24.62 -12.81
C GLY A 24 -1.57 23.63 -13.98
N ARG A 25 -0.86 22.49 -13.90
CA ARG A 25 -0.88 21.46 -14.94
C ARG A 25 -2.28 20.92 -15.15
N ARG A 26 -2.69 20.86 -16.41
CA ARG A 26 -3.99 20.28 -16.78
C ARG A 26 -3.94 18.76 -16.67
N GLN A 27 -5.00 18.20 -16.10
CA GLN A 27 -5.15 16.75 -15.94
C GLN A 27 -6.61 16.34 -16.22
N VAL A 28 -6.78 15.10 -16.69
CA VAL A 28 -8.10 14.52 -16.94
C VAL A 28 -8.43 13.60 -15.77
N ILE A 29 -9.47 13.96 -15.00
CA ILE A 29 -9.92 13.19 -13.85
C ILE A 29 -11.40 12.87 -14.03
N LEU A 30 -11.72 11.58 -14.11
CA LEU A 30 -13.08 11.05 -14.28
C LEU A 30 -13.71 10.62 -12.95
N VAL A 31 -12.92 10.58 -11.88
CA VAL A 31 -13.33 10.16 -10.54
C VAL A 31 -13.58 11.39 -9.67
N SER A 32 -14.70 11.46 -8.98
CA SER A 32 -15.00 12.57 -8.06
C SER A 32 -14.12 12.52 -6.80
N GLU A 33 -13.91 13.66 -6.13
CA GLU A 33 -13.12 13.70 -4.87
C GLU A 33 -13.74 12.81 -3.77
N GLY A 34 -15.06 12.71 -3.70
CA GLY A 34 -15.73 11.82 -2.75
C GLY A 34 -15.45 10.33 -3.03
N GLN A 35 -15.44 9.94 -4.31
CA GLN A 35 -15.07 8.57 -4.70
C GLN A 35 -13.60 8.28 -4.41
N GLU A 36 -12.69 9.21 -4.71
CA GLU A 36 -11.27 9.08 -4.39
C GLU A 36 -11.06 8.89 -2.90
N THR A 37 -11.70 9.71 -2.06
CA THR A 37 -11.59 9.64 -0.61
C THR A 37 -12.08 8.29 -0.07
N ALA A 38 -13.23 7.81 -0.57
CA ALA A 38 -13.77 6.51 -0.16
C ALA A 38 -12.83 5.35 -0.56
N LEU A 39 -12.31 5.37 -1.79
CA LEU A 39 -11.35 4.37 -2.28
C LEU A 39 -10.02 4.43 -1.51
N GLY A 40 -9.53 5.64 -1.20
CA GLY A 40 -8.34 5.84 -0.40
C GLY A 40 -8.50 5.32 1.03
N ASP A 41 -9.64 5.58 1.67
CA ASP A 41 -9.95 5.09 3.02
C ASP A 41 -10.03 3.55 3.07
N ASP A 42 -10.66 2.92 2.08
CA ASP A 42 -10.72 1.47 1.95
C ASP A 42 -9.32 0.86 1.71
N ALA A 43 -8.52 1.47 0.83
CA ALA A 43 -7.15 1.05 0.55
C ALA A 43 -6.27 1.14 1.81
N TYR A 44 -6.33 2.26 2.54
CA TYR A 44 -5.58 2.46 3.77
C TYR A 44 -5.93 1.41 4.83
N LYS A 45 -7.22 1.18 5.08
CA LYS A 45 -7.70 0.16 6.03
C LYS A 45 -7.25 -1.24 5.63
N HIS A 46 -7.26 -1.54 4.33
CA HIS A 46 -6.82 -2.84 3.82
C HIS A 46 -5.33 -3.06 4.11
N VAL A 47 -4.49 -2.05 3.81
CA VAL A 47 -3.05 -2.13 4.08
C VAL A 47 -2.76 -2.29 5.56
N LEU A 48 -3.40 -1.50 6.41
CA LEU A 48 -3.15 -1.59 7.86
C LEU A 48 -3.56 -2.95 8.45
N ARG A 49 -4.65 -3.57 7.95
CA ARG A 49 -5.06 -4.92 8.39
C ARG A 49 -4.06 -6.00 8.02
N ASP A 50 -3.40 -5.83 6.87
CA ASP A 50 -2.44 -6.82 6.35
C ASP A 50 -0.98 -6.44 6.69
N SER A 51 -0.79 -5.52 7.64
CA SER A 51 0.53 -5.04 8.06
C SER A 51 0.73 -5.18 9.57
N VAL A 52 1.98 -5.25 9.98
CA VAL A 52 2.35 -5.15 11.40
C VAL A 52 2.47 -3.67 11.76
N ILE A 53 1.56 -3.20 12.61
CA ILE A 53 1.59 -1.80 13.06
C ILE A 53 2.66 -1.63 14.14
N SER A 54 3.43 -0.54 14.06
CA SER A 54 4.41 -0.20 15.09
C SER A 54 3.70 0.23 16.37
N HIS A 55 4.22 -0.24 17.50
CA HIS A 55 3.81 0.22 18.84
C HIS A 55 4.89 1.08 19.50
N SER A 56 5.84 1.58 18.73
CA SER A 56 6.85 2.52 19.23
C SER A 56 6.24 3.92 19.37
N SER A 57 6.06 4.36 20.62
CA SER A 57 5.54 5.71 20.92
C SER A 57 6.37 6.82 20.29
N ASP A 58 7.69 6.66 20.22
CA ASP A 58 8.57 7.65 19.59
C ASP A 58 8.42 7.71 18.08
N ALA A 59 8.38 6.54 17.41
CA ALA A 59 8.16 6.48 15.96
C ALA A 59 6.81 7.08 15.57
N GLU A 60 5.74 6.69 16.27
CA GLU A 60 4.38 7.22 16.03
C GLU A 60 4.30 8.72 16.29
N ARG A 61 4.89 9.20 17.39
CA ARG A 61 4.90 10.61 17.76
C ARG A 61 5.63 11.45 16.72
N ILE A 62 6.81 11.00 16.25
CA ILE A 62 7.58 11.78 15.26
C ILE A 62 6.86 11.80 13.91
N VAL A 63 6.36 10.65 13.43
CA VAL A 63 5.61 10.57 12.16
C VAL A 63 4.36 11.45 12.22
N ARG A 64 3.59 11.39 13.31
CA ARG A 64 2.43 12.24 13.54
C ARG A 64 2.80 13.72 13.56
N LYS A 65 3.82 14.12 14.31
CA LYS A 65 4.30 15.50 14.40
C LYS A 65 4.67 16.07 13.02
N VAL A 66 5.44 15.33 12.25
CA VAL A 66 5.84 15.74 10.88
C VAL A 66 4.62 15.82 9.97
N GLY A 67 3.78 14.77 10.01
CA GLY A 67 2.57 14.70 9.20
C GLY A 67 1.58 15.82 9.50
N GLU A 68 1.32 16.12 10.77
CA GLU A 68 0.43 17.23 11.21
C GLU A 68 0.93 18.60 10.75
N ARG A 69 2.25 18.83 10.78
CA ARG A 69 2.85 20.08 10.28
C ARG A 69 2.68 20.23 8.76
N ILE A 70 2.80 19.14 8.01
CA ILE A 70 2.55 19.13 6.56
C ILE A 70 1.05 19.30 6.28
N ALA A 71 0.19 18.59 7.02
CA ALA A 71 -1.26 18.69 6.91
C ALA A 71 -1.77 20.12 7.14
N ALA A 72 -1.21 20.83 8.12
CA ALA A 72 -1.58 22.21 8.45
C ALA A 72 -1.35 23.18 7.28
N VAL A 73 -0.41 22.89 6.37
CA VAL A 73 -0.08 23.75 5.21
C VAL A 73 -0.61 23.21 3.89
N ALA A 74 -1.20 22.01 3.89
CA ALA A 74 -1.75 21.35 2.71
C ALA A 74 -3.06 21.98 2.19
N ASN A 75 -3.70 22.85 2.99
CA ASN A 75 -4.95 23.54 2.67
C ASN A 75 -6.08 22.59 2.21
N LYS A 76 -6.26 21.48 2.94
CA LYS A 76 -7.34 20.51 2.75
C LYS A 76 -8.10 20.30 4.06
N PRO A 77 -8.99 21.24 4.44
CA PRO A 77 -9.73 21.19 5.71
C PRO A 77 -10.70 19.99 5.79
N ASP A 78 -11.16 19.49 4.65
CA ASP A 78 -12.08 18.35 4.57
C ASP A 78 -11.36 16.98 4.74
N TYR A 79 -10.03 16.97 4.72
CA TYR A 79 -9.28 15.73 4.93
C TYR A 79 -9.27 15.34 6.41
N LYS A 80 -9.54 14.07 6.67
CA LYS A 80 -9.43 13.47 8.01
C LYS A 80 -8.03 12.87 8.15
N TRP A 81 -7.06 13.71 8.54
CA TRP A 81 -5.67 13.32 8.63
C TRP A 81 -5.45 12.23 9.67
N GLU A 82 -4.85 11.14 9.24
CA GLU A 82 -4.41 10.02 10.07
C GLU A 82 -3.01 9.61 9.66
N PHE A 83 -2.19 9.23 10.65
CA PHE A 83 -0.80 8.87 10.45
C PHE A 83 -0.54 7.53 11.12
N ALA A 84 0.01 6.57 10.37
CA ALA A 84 0.37 5.25 10.87
C ALA A 84 1.85 4.95 10.61
N VAL A 85 2.43 4.13 11.46
CA VAL A 85 3.76 3.54 11.26
C VAL A 85 3.60 2.04 11.08
N ILE A 86 4.04 1.53 9.94
CA ILE A 86 4.06 0.09 9.65
C ILE A 86 5.44 -0.44 9.99
N ASN A 87 5.49 -1.45 10.86
CA ASN A 87 6.75 -2.06 11.28
C ASN A 87 7.22 -3.06 10.23
N ASP A 88 7.93 -2.56 9.24
CA ASP A 88 8.67 -3.36 8.27
C ASP A 88 10.01 -2.66 7.93
N PRO A 89 11.13 -3.09 8.56
CA PRO A 89 12.44 -2.49 8.36
C PRO A 89 13.02 -2.77 6.96
N GLU A 90 12.54 -3.81 6.27
CA GLU A 90 12.98 -4.17 4.92
C GLU A 90 12.25 -3.33 3.84
N MET A 91 11.09 -2.75 4.19
CA MET A 91 10.27 -1.95 3.28
C MET A 91 10.64 -0.47 3.40
N VAL A 92 11.49 0.00 2.51
CA VAL A 92 11.81 1.44 2.38
C VAL A 92 10.69 2.08 1.57
N ASN A 93 9.61 2.49 2.24
CA ASN A 93 8.43 3.07 1.58
C ASN A 93 7.61 3.96 2.53
N ALA A 94 6.77 4.81 1.94
CA ALA A 94 5.68 5.54 2.57
C ALA A 94 4.57 5.74 1.53
N PHE A 95 3.37 6.11 1.96
CA PHE A 95 2.30 6.49 1.04
C PHE A 95 1.32 7.46 1.68
N ALA A 96 0.65 8.26 0.86
CA ALA A 96 -0.52 9.02 1.24
C ALA A 96 -1.65 8.78 0.25
N VAL A 97 -2.87 8.63 0.77
CA VAL A 97 -4.06 8.47 -0.06
C VAL A 97 -5.02 9.65 0.14
N PRO A 98 -5.90 9.95 -0.82
CA PRO A 98 -6.94 10.97 -0.68
C PRO A 98 -7.77 10.77 0.59
N GLY A 99 -8.19 11.89 1.18
CA GLY A 99 -8.86 11.88 2.48
C GLY A 99 -7.90 12.06 3.67
N GLY A 100 -6.57 12.15 3.42
CA GLY A 100 -5.57 12.49 4.44
C GLY A 100 -5.03 11.30 5.24
N LYS A 101 -5.05 10.09 4.68
CA LYS A 101 -4.47 8.91 5.31
C LYS A 101 -3.03 8.72 4.86
N VAL A 102 -2.10 8.68 5.79
CA VAL A 102 -0.65 8.62 5.55
C VAL A 102 -0.04 7.48 6.35
N ALA A 103 0.81 6.69 5.73
CA ALA A 103 1.57 5.66 6.42
C ALA A 103 3.04 5.69 6.01
N ALA A 104 3.93 5.42 6.97
CA ALA A 104 5.35 5.26 6.76
C ALA A 104 5.79 3.89 7.25
N TYR A 105 6.54 3.16 6.44
CA TYR A 105 7.20 1.93 6.85
C TYR A 105 8.48 2.26 7.61
N THR A 106 8.81 1.46 8.62
CA THR A 106 10.02 1.72 9.43
C THR A 106 11.30 1.70 8.62
N GLY A 107 11.35 0.97 7.50
CA GLY A 107 12.51 0.97 6.60
C GLY A 107 12.87 2.35 6.03
N ILE A 108 11.89 3.26 5.85
CA ILE A 108 12.16 4.62 5.35
C ILE A 108 12.95 5.48 6.37
N PHE A 109 12.94 5.12 7.66
CA PHE A 109 13.64 5.87 8.70
C PHE A 109 15.17 5.84 8.53
N GLY A 110 15.70 4.76 7.97
CA GLY A 110 17.12 4.65 7.66
C GLY A 110 17.62 5.79 6.75
N PRO A 111 17.11 5.94 5.53
CA PRO A 111 17.49 7.04 4.65
C PRO A 111 16.96 8.40 5.12
N ALA A 112 15.81 8.50 5.79
CA ALA A 112 15.25 9.75 6.30
C ALA A 112 16.10 10.35 7.43
N ARG A 113 16.53 9.55 8.41
CA ARG A 113 17.36 9.87 9.58
C ARG A 113 16.68 10.73 10.66
N ASP A 114 15.98 11.79 10.28
CA ASP A 114 15.37 12.76 11.18
C ASP A 114 14.04 13.31 10.63
N GLU A 115 13.42 14.21 11.39
CA GLU A 115 12.18 14.87 11.01
C GLU A 115 12.23 15.56 9.64
N ALA A 116 13.37 16.19 9.30
CA ALA A 116 13.47 16.94 8.05
C ALA A 116 13.53 15.98 6.85
N GLY A 117 14.29 14.89 6.95
CA GLY A 117 14.29 13.86 5.92
C GLY A 117 12.93 13.16 5.80
N LEU A 118 12.25 12.91 6.92
CA LEU A 118 10.89 12.38 6.89
C LEU A 118 9.90 13.37 6.27
N ALA A 119 10.08 14.68 6.49
CA ALA A 119 9.24 15.72 5.88
C ALA A 119 9.40 15.78 4.35
N VAL A 120 10.57 15.46 3.80
CA VAL A 120 10.75 15.31 2.34
C VAL A 120 9.85 14.19 1.83
N VAL A 121 9.90 13.02 2.46
CA VAL A 121 9.13 11.84 2.04
C VAL A 121 7.63 12.10 2.18
N LEU A 122 7.16 12.48 3.38
CA LEU A 122 5.73 12.71 3.61
C LEU A 122 5.18 13.89 2.79
N GLY A 123 5.99 14.93 2.58
CA GLY A 123 5.64 16.04 1.70
C GLY A 123 5.42 15.60 0.26
N HIS A 124 6.28 14.72 -0.25
CA HIS A 124 6.18 14.11 -1.57
C HIS A 124 4.91 13.25 -1.70
N GLU A 125 4.64 12.38 -0.73
CA GLU A 125 3.45 11.53 -0.72
C GLU A 125 2.16 12.35 -0.65
N VAL A 126 2.11 13.33 0.24
CA VAL A 126 0.97 14.25 0.35
C VAL A 126 0.78 15.05 -0.94
N ALA A 127 1.88 15.42 -1.63
CA ALA A 127 1.81 16.10 -2.92
C ALA A 127 1.13 15.24 -4.00
N HIS A 128 1.39 13.93 -4.04
CA HIS A 128 0.68 13.01 -4.94
C HIS A 128 -0.83 13.00 -4.67
N ALA A 129 -1.24 12.97 -3.41
CA ALA A 129 -2.65 13.01 -3.03
C ALA A 129 -3.29 14.36 -3.39
N LEU A 130 -2.61 15.49 -3.13
CA LEU A 130 -3.09 16.84 -3.44
C LEU A 130 -3.19 17.10 -4.94
N ALA A 131 -2.22 16.63 -5.72
CA ALA A 131 -2.20 16.74 -7.18
C ALA A 131 -3.13 15.71 -7.84
N ARG A 132 -3.79 14.84 -7.06
CA ARG A 132 -4.72 13.81 -7.53
C ARG A 132 -4.09 12.85 -8.56
N HIS A 133 -2.80 12.57 -8.44
CA HIS A 133 -2.08 11.67 -9.34
C HIS A 133 -2.70 10.26 -9.42
N PRO A 134 -3.15 9.64 -8.31
CA PRO A 134 -3.86 8.36 -8.37
C PRO A 134 -5.14 8.41 -9.19
N ALA A 135 -5.96 9.47 -9.04
CA ALA A 135 -7.19 9.63 -9.80
C ALA A 135 -6.93 9.87 -11.30
N GLU A 136 -5.90 10.64 -11.62
CA GLU A 136 -5.45 10.83 -13.00
C GLU A 136 -5.07 9.49 -13.63
N ARG A 137 -4.31 8.65 -12.94
CA ARG A 137 -3.91 7.31 -13.41
C ARG A 137 -5.09 6.36 -13.56
N MET A 138 -6.02 6.35 -12.59
CA MET A 138 -7.26 5.57 -12.69
C MET A 138 -8.07 6.02 -13.91
N SER A 139 -8.17 7.34 -14.13
CA SER A 139 -8.89 7.89 -15.27
C SER A 139 -8.24 7.53 -16.61
N GLN A 140 -6.91 7.55 -16.69
CA GLN A 140 -6.16 7.08 -17.86
C GLN A 140 -6.40 5.59 -18.11
N GLY A 141 -6.36 4.75 -17.07
CA GLY A 141 -6.67 3.33 -17.16
C GLY A 141 -8.09 3.06 -17.65
N LEU A 142 -9.07 3.81 -17.13
CA LEU A 142 -10.46 3.74 -17.60
C LEU A 142 -10.59 4.15 -19.07
N LEU A 143 -9.94 5.22 -19.50
CA LEU A 143 -9.97 5.65 -20.91
C LEU A 143 -9.34 4.61 -21.85
N LEU A 144 -8.27 3.94 -21.45
CA LEU A 144 -7.65 2.85 -22.21
C LEU A 144 -8.57 1.62 -22.31
N GLN A 145 -9.28 1.28 -21.23
CA GLN A 145 -10.24 0.18 -21.21
C GLN A 145 -11.51 0.50 -22.02
N LEU A 146 -11.91 1.78 -22.09
CA LEU A 146 -13.08 2.22 -22.84
C LEU A 146 -12.92 2.15 -24.37
N GLY A 147 -11.68 2.04 -24.85
CA GLY A 147 -11.44 1.65 -26.24
C GLY A 147 -11.96 0.25 -26.55
N GLY A 148 -12.40 -0.53 -25.56
CA GLY A 148 -12.90 -1.90 -25.69
C GLY A 148 -14.30 -2.20 -25.13
N VAL A 149 -14.77 -1.61 -23.99
CA VAL A 149 -16.09 -1.93 -23.36
C VAL A 149 -16.60 -0.81 -22.46
N GLY A 150 -17.89 -0.49 -22.55
CA GLY A 150 -18.50 0.70 -21.95
C GLY A 150 -18.38 0.89 -20.42
N LEU A 151 -18.42 2.15 -20.03
CA LEU A 151 -18.17 2.74 -18.69
C LEU A 151 -19.01 2.17 -17.52
N GLY A 152 -20.12 1.52 -17.79
CA GLY A 152 -21.08 1.09 -16.75
C GLY A 152 -20.65 -0.11 -15.91
N VAL A 153 -19.66 -0.90 -16.37
CA VAL A 153 -19.20 -2.13 -15.70
C VAL A 153 -18.02 -1.88 -14.74
N ALA A 154 -17.27 -0.79 -14.95
CA ALA A 154 -16.01 -0.54 -14.24
C ALA A 154 -16.17 -0.02 -12.80
N LEU A 155 -17.31 0.52 -12.41
CA LEU A 155 -17.54 1.11 -11.08
C LEU A 155 -18.36 0.21 -10.13
N GLY A 156 -18.69 -1.02 -10.55
CA GLY A 156 -19.31 -2.03 -9.71
C GLY A 156 -18.32 -2.61 -8.68
N LYS A 157 -18.84 -3.21 -7.61
CA LYS A 157 -18.07 -3.92 -6.56
C LYS A 157 -17.29 -5.13 -7.13
N ASN A 158 -16.26 -4.87 -7.94
CA ASN A 158 -15.44 -5.92 -8.55
C ASN A 158 -14.07 -5.95 -7.84
N PRO A 159 -13.62 -7.11 -7.31
CA PRO A 159 -12.30 -7.27 -6.67
C PRO A 159 -11.14 -6.80 -7.54
N THR A 160 -11.26 -6.89 -8.86
CA THR A 160 -10.27 -6.40 -9.83
C THR A 160 -10.11 -4.88 -9.75
N VAL A 161 -11.19 -4.13 -9.49
CA VAL A 161 -11.15 -2.67 -9.34
C VAL A 161 -10.46 -2.28 -8.04
N ALA A 162 -10.68 -3.00 -6.94
CA ALA A 162 -10.00 -2.75 -5.68
C ALA A 162 -8.47 -2.90 -5.82
N ASN A 163 -8.00 -3.95 -6.50
CA ASN A 163 -6.58 -4.14 -6.77
C ASN A 163 -6.00 -3.05 -7.69
N GLN A 164 -6.75 -2.62 -8.71
CA GLN A 164 -6.33 -1.50 -9.59
C GLN A 164 -6.23 -0.19 -8.81
N VAL A 165 -7.12 0.04 -7.85
CA VAL A 165 -7.09 1.20 -6.95
C VAL A 165 -5.84 1.15 -6.07
N LEU A 166 -5.57 0.02 -5.40
CA LEU A 166 -4.37 -0.16 -4.58
C LEU A 166 -3.10 0.09 -5.40
N GLN A 167 -3.02 -0.44 -6.63
CA GLN A 167 -1.92 -0.19 -7.55
C GLN A 167 -1.81 1.29 -7.96
N ALA A 168 -2.94 1.98 -8.14
CA ALA A 168 -2.95 3.40 -8.49
C ALA A 168 -2.42 4.30 -7.37
N TYR A 169 -2.56 3.87 -6.11
CA TYR A 169 -2.01 4.57 -4.93
C TYR A 169 -0.56 4.19 -4.62
N GLY A 170 0.09 3.37 -5.43
CA GLY A 170 1.45 2.90 -5.12
C GLY A 170 1.52 1.96 -3.92
N VAL A 171 0.36 1.49 -3.45
CA VAL A 171 0.25 0.62 -2.29
C VAL A 171 0.36 -0.83 -2.75
N VAL A 172 1.44 -1.47 -2.36
CA VAL A 172 1.67 -2.89 -2.63
C VAL A 172 1.28 -3.68 -1.39
N GLY A 173 0.08 -4.24 -1.43
CA GLY A 173 -0.31 -5.35 -0.54
C GLY A 173 -0.08 -6.65 -1.29
N GLY A 174 0.90 -7.42 -0.84
CA GLY A 174 1.06 -8.85 -1.05
C GLY A 174 0.99 -9.42 -2.45
N VAL A 175 1.09 -8.89 -3.56
CA VAL A 175 1.31 -9.40 -4.93
C VAL A 175 0.72 -8.47 -6.00
N GLY A 176 1.40 -7.43 -6.31
CA GLY A 176 1.10 -6.65 -7.50
C GLY A 176 2.20 -5.60 -7.67
N VAL A 177 2.87 -5.61 -8.79
CA VAL A 177 3.79 -4.53 -9.13
C VAL A 177 2.94 -3.25 -9.22
N ALA A 178 3.07 -2.37 -8.23
CA ALA A 178 2.49 -1.03 -8.35
C ALA A 178 3.01 -0.42 -9.64
N LEU A 179 2.11 0.06 -10.49
CA LEU A 179 2.54 0.76 -11.70
C LEU A 179 3.24 2.05 -11.25
N PRO A 180 4.48 2.29 -11.67
CA PRO A 180 5.22 3.49 -11.26
C PRO A 180 4.51 4.75 -11.74
N PHE A 181 4.62 5.82 -10.95
CA PHE A 181 4.13 7.14 -11.37
C PHE A 181 4.90 7.63 -12.61
N GLY A 182 4.22 8.41 -13.43
CA GLY A 182 4.87 9.01 -14.60
C GLY A 182 5.91 10.05 -14.18
N ARG A 183 7.01 10.20 -14.95
CA ARG A 183 8.10 11.17 -14.65
C ARG A 183 7.58 12.60 -14.41
N SER A 184 6.55 13.03 -15.13
CA SER A 184 5.95 14.36 -14.93
C SER A 184 5.25 14.49 -13.60
N GLN A 185 4.55 13.43 -13.14
CA GLN A 185 3.89 13.37 -11.85
C GLN A 185 4.90 13.35 -10.70
N GLU A 186 6.02 12.63 -10.87
CA GLU A 186 7.12 12.64 -9.91
C GLU A 186 7.75 14.01 -9.76
N THR A 187 8.06 14.67 -10.90
CA THR A 187 8.61 16.03 -10.90
C THR A 187 7.66 17.04 -10.25
N GLU A 188 6.35 16.89 -10.48
CA GLU A 188 5.32 17.71 -9.88
C GLU A 188 5.20 17.46 -8.36
N ALA A 189 5.25 16.20 -7.93
CA ALA A 189 5.21 15.83 -6.52
C ALA A 189 6.45 16.32 -5.76
N ASP A 190 7.64 16.26 -6.37
CA ASP A 190 8.85 16.84 -5.80
C ASP A 190 8.72 18.35 -5.56
N ARG A 191 8.27 19.09 -6.58
CA ARG A 191 8.09 20.56 -6.46
C ARG A 191 7.09 20.92 -5.39
N ILE A 192 5.90 20.30 -5.40
CA ILE A 192 4.85 20.55 -4.40
C ILE A 192 5.34 20.12 -3.01
N GLY A 193 5.96 18.94 -2.88
CA GLY A 193 6.47 18.41 -1.61
C GLY A 193 7.51 19.31 -0.97
N LEU A 194 8.45 19.87 -1.77
CA LEU A 194 9.43 20.84 -1.30
C LEU A 194 8.77 22.13 -0.76
N ILE A 195 7.71 22.62 -1.43
CA ILE A 195 6.95 23.79 -0.96
C ILE A 195 6.21 23.46 0.35
N LEU A 196 5.60 22.29 0.44
CA LEU A 196 4.88 21.86 1.65
C LEU A 196 5.83 21.75 2.85
N MET A 197 6.96 21.04 2.71
CA MET A 197 7.92 20.91 3.80
C MET A 197 8.51 22.25 4.24
N ALA A 198 8.80 23.15 3.29
CA ALA A 198 9.29 24.48 3.58
C ALA A 198 8.27 25.32 4.36
N LYS A 199 6.99 25.32 3.95
CA LYS A 199 5.88 25.95 4.68
C LYS A 199 5.66 25.34 6.06
N ALA A 200 5.87 24.03 6.20
CA ALA A 200 5.82 23.31 7.48
C ALA A 200 7.02 23.61 8.40
N GLY A 201 7.99 24.42 7.93
CA GLY A 201 9.15 24.85 8.69
C GLY A 201 10.33 23.87 8.66
N TYR A 202 10.39 22.97 7.70
CA TYR A 202 11.51 22.08 7.43
C TYR A 202 12.37 22.61 6.28
N ASP A 203 13.69 22.51 6.42
CA ASP A 203 14.63 23.00 5.41
C ASP A 203 14.57 22.16 4.11
N PRO A 204 14.12 22.72 2.98
CA PRO A 204 13.97 21.94 1.74
C PRO A 204 15.32 21.48 1.14
N ARG A 205 16.44 22.03 1.56
CA ARG A 205 17.80 21.63 1.08
C ARG A 205 18.12 20.19 1.47
N VAL A 206 17.56 19.67 2.55
CA VAL A 206 17.71 18.28 3.02
C VAL A 206 17.25 17.26 1.97
N ALA A 207 16.36 17.64 1.05
CA ALA A 207 15.86 16.75 0.01
C ALA A 207 16.98 16.21 -0.90
N VAL A 208 17.98 17.02 -1.21
CA VAL A 208 19.14 16.58 -2.04
C VAL A 208 19.87 15.43 -1.35
N ASP A 209 20.17 15.61 -0.06
CA ASP A 209 20.91 14.60 0.73
C ASP A 209 20.09 13.34 0.95
N LEU A 210 18.78 13.46 1.13
CA LEU A 210 17.86 12.30 1.25
C LEU A 210 17.95 11.45 -0.02
N TRP A 211 17.79 12.04 -1.19
CA TRP A 211 17.81 11.30 -2.45
C TRP A 211 19.15 10.63 -2.74
N GLN A 212 20.27 11.26 -2.35
CA GLN A 212 21.59 10.63 -2.44
C GLN A 212 21.73 9.41 -1.52
N ARG A 213 21.12 9.46 -0.31
CA ARG A 213 21.06 8.32 0.59
C ARG A 213 20.17 7.20 0.04
N MET A 214 19.02 7.54 -0.56
CA MET A 214 18.13 6.57 -1.20
C MET A 214 18.84 5.80 -2.31
N GLU A 215 19.62 6.47 -3.14
CA GLU A 215 20.47 5.82 -4.17
C GLU A 215 21.49 4.85 -3.56
N THR A 216 22.06 5.22 -2.41
CA THR A 216 23.02 4.35 -1.72
C THR A 216 22.36 3.08 -1.19
N VAL A 217 21.13 3.17 -0.68
CA VAL A 217 20.34 2.02 -0.25
C VAL A 217 20.04 1.10 -1.44
N GLU A 218 19.65 1.68 -2.59
CA GLU A 218 19.41 0.90 -3.81
C GLU A 218 20.63 0.07 -4.23
N LYS A 219 21.84 0.68 -4.18
CA LYS A 219 23.08 0.00 -4.59
C LYS A 219 23.55 -1.08 -3.61
N LYS A 220 23.23 -0.95 -2.30
CA LYS A 220 23.71 -1.87 -1.26
C LYS A 220 22.76 -3.04 -0.99
N ASP A 221 21.49 -2.75 -0.86
CA ASP A 221 20.50 -3.65 -0.26
C ASP A 221 19.47 -4.14 -1.27
N GLY A 222 19.56 -3.73 -2.52
CA GLY A 222 18.70 -4.24 -3.58
C GLY A 222 18.88 -5.76 -3.69
N PRO A 223 17.94 -6.60 -3.18
CA PRO A 223 18.11 -8.04 -3.24
C PRO A 223 18.15 -8.46 -4.70
N LYS A 224 19.36 -8.75 -5.19
CA LYS A 224 19.57 -9.35 -6.52
C LYS A 224 18.88 -8.59 -7.66
N GLY A 225 19.03 -7.25 -7.71
CA GLY A 225 18.59 -6.44 -8.84
C GLY A 225 17.17 -5.86 -8.75
N ARG A 226 16.54 -5.85 -7.57
CA ARG A 226 15.29 -5.09 -7.35
C ARG A 226 15.60 -3.83 -6.55
N PRO A 227 15.23 -2.63 -7.06
CA PRO A 227 15.35 -1.39 -6.30
C PRO A 227 14.41 -1.43 -5.06
N PRO A 228 14.71 -0.64 -4.02
CA PRO A 228 13.76 -0.41 -2.91
C PRO A 228 12.37 -0.04 -3.45
N GLU A 229 11.32 -0.46 -2.75
CA GLU A 229 9.93 -0.29 -3.21
C GLU A 229 9.62 1.16 -3.55
N PHE A 230 10.08 2.11 -2.73
CA PHE A 230 9.91 3.54 -2.99
C PHE A 230 10.46 3.97 -4.34
N LEU A 231 11.64 3.50 -4.73
CA LEU A 231 12.26 3.83 -6.02
C LEU A 231 11.60 3.10 -7.19
N SER A 232 10.98 1.94 -6.93
CA SER A 232 10.20 1.21 -7.93
C SER A 232 8.88 1.91 -8.26
N THR A 233 8.23 2.48 -7.25
CA THR A 233 6.98 3.24 -7.40
C THR A 233 7.20 4.68 -7.84
N HIS A 234 8.38 5.26 -7.53
CA HIS A 234 8.77 6.63 -7.80
C HIS A 234 10.06 6.70 -8.63
N PRO A 235 10.03 6.34 -9.93
CA PRO A 235 11.21 6.25 -10.78
C PRO A 235 11.75 7.62 -11.18
N GLY A 236 12.98 7.65 -11.70
CA GLY A 236 13.55 8.85 -12.31
C GLY A 236 14.69 9.47 -11.52
N TYR A 237 15.42 8.68 -10.76
CA TYR A 237 16.52 9.12 -9.88
C TYR A 237 17.53 10.08 -10.54
N GLU A 238 18.03 9.75 -11.75
CA GLU A 238 19.12 10.51 -12.38
C GLU A 238 18.78 12.00 -12.63
N THR A 239 17.54 12.29 -12.96
CA THR A 239 17.07 13.67 -13.19
C THR A 239 16.50 14.32 -11.93
N ARG A 240 16.16 13.53 -10.91
CA ARG A 240 15.42 13.98 -9.73
C ARG A 240 16.21 14.96 -8.88
N VAL A 241 17.47 14.65 -8.57
CA VAL A 241 18.34 15.56 -7.81
C VAL A 241 18.55 16.89 -8.53
N GLN A 242 18.66 16.88 -9.87
CA GLN A 242 18.76 18.11 -10.66
C GLN A 242 17.47 18.94 -10.60
N ASN A 243 16.32 18.29 -10.75
CA ASN A 243 15.01 18.94 -10.66
C ASN A 243 14.80 19.54 -9.25
N ILE A 244 15.09 18.78 -8.19
CA ILE A 244 15.01 19.26 -6.81
C ILE A 244 15.86 20.53 -6.64
N ARG A 245 17.13 20.51 -7.09
CA ARG A 245 18.00 21.71 -7.03
C ARG A 245 17.40 22.91 -7.77
N SER A 246 16.73 22.70 -8.90
CA SER A 246 16.09 23.77 -9.65
C SER A 246 14.87 24.36 -8.94
N PHE A 247 14.18 23.58 -8.09
CA PHE A 247 13.00 24.01 -7.32
C PHE A 247 13.36 24.64 -5.97
N LEU A 248 14.59 24.43 -5.46
CA LEU A 248 15.01 24.98 -4.16
C LEU A 248 14.82 26.49 -4.02
N PRO A 249 15.12 27.35 -5.01
CA PRO A 249 14.91 28.80 -4.87
C PRO A 249 13.44 29.15 -4.59
N GLU A 250 12.50 28.47 -5.25
CA GLU A 250 11.06 28.63 -5.01
C GLU A 250 10.68 28.14 -3.61
N ALA A 251 11.07 26.91 -3.25
CA ALA A 251 10.76 26.34 -1.95
C ALA A 251 11.34 27.17 -0.79
N LEU A 252 12.58 27.65 -0.91
CA LEU A 252 13.24 28.49 0.09
C LEU A 252 12.51 29.82 0.32
N SER A 253 11.76 30.35 -0.65
CA SER A 253 10.94 31.55 -0.46
C SER A 253 9.82 31.36 0.58
N TYR A 254 9.41 30.13 0.82
CA TYR A 254 8.40 29.75 1.83
C TYR A 254 9.03 29.32 3.16
N TYR A 255 10.33 29.01 3.16
CA TYR A 255 11.00 28.51 4.36
C TYR A 255 11.29 29.60 5.37
N LYS A 256 10.85 29.40 6.60
CA LYS A 256 11.23 30.23 7.75
C LYS A 256 12.04 29.39 8.72
N PRO A 257 13.34 29.68 8.89
CA PRO A 257 14.17 28.93 9.83
C PRO A 257 13.56 28.92 11.23
N SER A 258 13.57 27.76 11.86
CA SER A 258 13.09 27.54 13.23
C SER A 258 14.29 27.08 14.08
N ASN A 259 14.41 27.62 15.29
CA ASN A 259 15.44 27.19 16.26
C ASN A 259 15.05 25.87 16.97
N VAL A 260 14.00 25.20 16.52
CA VAL A 260 13.57 23.92 17.10
C VAL A 260 14.55 22.83 16.68
N ARG A 261 15.11 22.15 17.67
CA ARG A 261 15.97 20.98 17.42
C ARG A 261 15.12 19.87 16.79
N LEU A 262 15.56 19.38 15.64
CA LEU A 262 14.95 18.24 14.95
C LEU A 262 15.24 16.96 15.73
N GLU A 263 14.24 16.08 15.82
CA GLU A 263 14.39 14.77 16.44
C GLU A 263 14.92 13.75 15.44
N THR A 264 15.82 12.89 15.92
CA THR A 264 16.32 11.75 15.14
C THR A 264 15.27 10.63 15.14
N LEU A 265 15.05 10.01 14.01
CA LEU A 265 14.18 8.84 13.90
C LEU A 265 14.82 7.61 14.58
N PRO A 266 14.04 6.75 15.23
CA PRO A 266 14.54 5.45 15.69
C PRO A 266 15.09 4.64 14.53
N SER A 267 16.15 3.84 14.77
CA SER A 267 16.64 2.96 13.71
C SER A 267 15.61 1.86 13.39
N PRO A 268 15.45 1.47 12.10
CA PRO A 268 14.53 0.40 11.71
C PRO A 268 14.76 -0.90 12.51
N GLU A 269 16.03 -1.25 12.77
CA GLU A 269 16.42 -2.45 13.49
C GLU A 269 16.00 -2.41 14.97
N SER A 270 16.01 -1.22 15.59
CA SER A 270 15.57 -1.06 16.98
C SER A 270 14.07 -1.26 17.17
N LEU A 271 13.30 -1.06 16.09
CA LEU A 271 11.85 -1.25 16.07
C LEU A 271 11.46 -2.69 15.71
N ASP A 272 12.40 -3.48 15.21
CA ASP A 272 12.17 -4.84 14.73
C ASP A 272 12.21 -5.87 15.85
N THR A 273 11.20 -5.84 16.71
CA THR A 273 11.08 -6.76 17.84
C THR A 273 10.85 -8.22 17.39
N PRO A 274 11.18 -9.22 18.24
CA PRO A 274 10.89 -10.63 17.94
C PRO A 274 9.41 -10.89 17.62
N VAL A 275 8.49 -10.19 18.28
CA VAL A 275 7.04 -10.28 18.04
C VAL A 275 6.72 -9.74 16.65
N ALA A 276 7.20 -8.55 16.31
CA ALA A 276 6.97 -7.95 15.00
C ALA A 276 7.53 -8.83 13.86
N LYS A 277 8.71 -9.43 14.04
CA LYS A 277 9.27 -10.41 13.10
C LYS A 277 8.36 -11.62 12.90
N SER A 278 7.84 -12.17 13.99
CA SER A 278 6.94 -13.32 13.93
C SER A 278 5.62 -12.98 13.23
N GLU A 279 5.07 -11.81 13.48
CA GLU A 279 3.85 -11.35 12.83
C GLU A 279 4.06 -11.14 11.32
N ARG A 280 5.16 -10.50 10.91
CA ARG A 280 5.49 -10.36 9.48
C ARG A 280 5.69 -11.71 8.80
N GLU A 281 6.33 -12.66 9.48
CA GLU A 281 6.49 -14.02 8.95
C GLU A 281 5.13 -14.71 8.76
N LEU A 282 4.19 -14.55 9.69
CA LEU A 282 2.83 -15.06 9.53
C LEU A 282 2.13 -14.42 8.32
N ILE A 283 2.21 -13.09 8.17
CA ILE A 283 1.65 -12.38 7.02
C ILE A 283 2.26 -12.89 5.71
N LYS A 284 3.58 -13.08 5.63
CA LYS A 284 4.25 -13.69 4.45
C LYS A 284 3.70 -15.08 4.11
N ARG A 285 3.32 -15.88 5.12
CA ARG A 285 2.71 -17.20 4.92
C ARG A 285 1.26 -17.10 4.45
N MET A 286 0.48 -16.16 4.98
CA MET A 286 -0.86 -15.86 4.46
C MET A 286 -0.81 -15.45 2.99
N ASP A 287 0.13 -14.59 2.62
CA ASP A 287 0.35 -14.17 1.24
C ASP A 287 0.82 -15.32 0.34
N ALA A 288 1.58 -16.27 0.87
CA ALA A 288 1.96 -17.45 0.12
C ALA A 288 0.74 -18.29 -0.29
N ILE A 289 -0.26 -18.42 0.60
CA ILE A 289 -1.54 -19.07 0.29
C ILE A 289 -2.33 -18.25 -0.75
N ASN A 290 -2.39 -16.94 -0.60
CA ASN A 290 -3.07 -16.06 -1.58
C ASN A 290 -2.42 -16.16 -2.97
N ARG A 291 -1.07 -16.18 -3.05
CA ARG A 291 -0.35 -16.37 -4.31
C ARG A 291 -0.56 -17.76 -4.93
N ALA A 292 -0.69 -18.79 -4.10
CA ALA A 292 -0.96 -20.14 -4.61
C ALA A 292 -2.28 -20.21 -5.41
N MET A 293 -3.25 -19.35 -5.07
CA MET A 293 -4.53 -19.21 -5.79
C MET A 293 -4.38 -18.80 -7.24
N GLU A 294 -3.33 -18.01 -7.57
CA GLU A 294 -3.11 -17.46 -8.91
C GLU A 294 -2.52 -18.51 -9.89
N GLN A 295 -2.08 -19.64 -9.36
CA GLN A 295 -1.52 -20.72 -10.18
C GLN A 295 -2.62 -21.53 -10.86
N GLN A 296 -2.25 -22.27 -11.91
CA GLN A 296 -3.17 -23.19 -12.58
C GLN A 296 -3.70 -24.24 -11.57
N ASN A 297 -5.02 -24.35 -11.44
CA ASN A 297 -5.72 -25.14 -10.41
C ASN A 297 -5.44 -24.70 -8.96
N GLY A 298 -4.91 -23.49 -8.75
CA GLY A 298 -4.49 -23.00 -7.44
C GLY A 298 -5.63 -22.93 -6.44
N GLU A 299 -6.79 -22.41 -6.82
CA GLU A 299 -7.96 -22.36 -5.93
C GLU A 299 -8.34 -23.76 -5.43
N ARG A 300 -8.42 -24.72 -6.33
CA ARG A 300 -8.76 -26.10 -5.96
C ARG A 300 -7.71 -26.68 -5.00
N ALA A 301 -6.42 -26.49 -5.27
CA ALA A 301 -5.35 -26.99 -4.41
C ALA A 301 -5.41 -26.38 -3.00
N VAL A 302 -5.63 -25.06 -2.89
CA VAL A 302 -5.76 -24.36 -1.61
C VAL A 302 -6.99 -24.83 -0.84
N VAL A 303 -8.15 -24.94 -1.49
CA VAL A 303 -9.40 -25.37 -0.87
C VAL A 303 -9.31 -26.82 -0.39
N GLU A 304 -8.76 -27.73 -1.20
CA GLU A 304 -8.59 -29.14 -0.81
C GLU A 304 -7.57 -29.26 0.35
N ALA A 305 -6.48 -28.49 0.35
CA ALA A 305 -5.50 -28.46 1.45
C ALA A 305 -6.14 -27.95 2.75
N LEU A 306 -6.90 -26.86 2.69
CA LEU A 306 -7.63 -26.34 3.86
C LEU A 306 -8.67 -27.34 4.38
N ALA A 307 -9.37 -28.02 3.46
CA ALA A 307 -10.36 -29.07 3.82
C ALA A 307 -9.71 -30.21 4.58
N GLN A 308 -8.54 -30.65 4.15
CA GLN A 308 -7.77 -31.68 4.83
C GLN A 308 -7.27 -31.23 6.19
N GLU A 309 -6.60 -30.05 6.28
CA GLU A 309 -5.99 -29.54 7.50
C GLU A 309 -7.02 -29.18 8.58
N LEU A 310 -8.16 -28.63 8.17
CA LEU A 310 -9.23 -28.19 9.07
C LEU A 310 -10.31 -29.26 9.33
N ARG A 311 -10.24 -30.40 8.63
CA ARG A 311 -11.26 -31.48 8.66
C ARG A 311 -12.67 -30.98 8.29
N MET A 312 -12.73 -30.14 7.26
CA MET A 312 -13.95 -29.54 6.74
C MET A 312 -14.24 -30.01 5.31
N THR A 313 -15.44 -29.73 4.82
CA THR A 313 -15.72 -29.97 3.39
C THR A 313 -15.21 -28.80 2.54
N PRO A 314 -14.78 -29.04 1.30
CA PRO A 314 -14.41 -27.97 0.37
C PRO A 314 -15.50 -26.91 0.19
N GLN A 315 -16.75 -27.33 0.10
CA GLN A 315 -17.90 -26.41 -0.03
C GLN A 315 -18.04 -25.48 1.19
N SER A 316 -17.90 -26.01 2.41
CA SER A 316 -17.97 -25.19 3.63
C SER A 316 -16.87 -24.11 3.66
N ILE A 317 -15.65 -24.45 3.23
CA ILE A 317 -14.53 -23.49 3.16
C ILE A 317 -14.84 -22.36 2.19
N VAL A 318 -15.29 -22.68 0.98
CA VAL A 318 -15.63 -21.68 -0.04
C VAL A 318 -16.76 -20.76 0.45
N GLN A 319 -17.82 -21.32 1.02
CA GLN A 319 -18.97 -20.56 1.53
C GLN A 319 -18.58 -19.62 2.68
N GLU A 320 -17.87 -20.11 3.68
CA GLU A 320 -17.44 -19.29 4.82
C GLU A 320 -16.48 -18.17 4.39
N ARG A 321 -15.49 -18.49 3.56
CA ARG A 321 -14.56 -17.47 3.03
C ARG A 321 -15.32 -16.39 2.26
N GLN A 322 -16.31 -16.73 1.44
CA GLN A 322 -17.14 -15.78 0.71
C GLN A 322 -17.96 -14.89 1.66
N GLN A 323 -18.53 -15.46 2.73
CA GLN A 323 -19.26 -14.69 3.74
C GLN A 323 -18.37 -13.70 4.49
N LEU A 324 -17.12 -14.09 4.77
CA LEU A 324 -16.14 -13.24 5.45
C LEU A 324 -15.50 -12.20 4.52
N GLN A 325 -15.65 -12.33 3.21
CA GLN A 325 -15.06 -11.43 2.20
C GLN A 325 -13.53 -11.25 2.38
N THR A 326 -12.82 -12.32 2.79
CA THR A 326 -11.38 -12.31 3.02
C THR A 326 -10.63 -13.07 1.93
N GLY A 327 -9.30 -12.88 1.84
CA GLY A 327 -8.41 -13.77 1.10
C GLY A 327 -8.32 -15.14 1.77
N TYR A 328 -7.85 -16.15 1.04
CA TYR A 328 -7.69 -17.51 1.60
C TYR A 328 -6.59 -17.57 2.66
N GLY A 329 -5.55 -16.73 2.57
CA GLY A 329 -4.53 -16.62 3.60
C GLY A 329 -5.08 -16.10 4.92
N GLN A 330 -5.88 -15.03 4.90
CA GLN A 330 -6.55 -14.47 6.07
C GLN A 330 -7.58 -15.45 6.64
N TYR A 331 -8.37 -16.08 5.75
CA TYR A 331 -9.30 -17.14 6.15
C TYR A 331 -8.58 -18.29 6.87
N ALA A 332 -7.45 -18.73 6.33
CA ALA A 332 -6.61 -19.76 6.95
C ALA A 332 -6.13 -19.36 8.33
N ALA A 333 -5.71 -18.10 8.53
CA ALA A 333 -5.28 -17.59 9.83
C ALA A 333 -6.42 -17.59 10.85
N LEU A 334 -7.62 -17.11 10.47
CA LEU A 334 -8.81 -17.10 11.32
C LEU A 334 -9.21 -18.51 11.73
N ARG A 335 -9.33 -19.41 10.75
CA ARG A 335 -9.74 -20.79 10.99
C ARG A 335 -8.65 -21.62 11.69
N GLY A 336 -7.38 -21.45 11.31
CA GLY A 336 -6.25 -22.10 11.97
C GLY A 336 -6.16 -21.72 13.45
N THR A 337 -6.39 -20.44 13.78
CA THR A 337 -6.46 -19.98 15.17
C THR A 337 -7.60 -20.64 15.92
N ALA A 338 -8.81 -20.73 15.32
CA ALA A 338 -9.94 -21.42 15.93
C ALA A 338 -9.71 -22.94 16.08
N TYR A 339 -9.05 -23.56 15.12
CA TYR A 339 -8.76 -24.99 15.10
C TYR A 339 -7.73 -25.40 16.16
N LEU A 340 -6.65 -24.61 16.31
CA LEU A 340 -5.58 -24.87 17.27
C LEU A 340 -5.94 -24.43 18.68
N GLY A 341 -6.73 -23.37 18.80
CA GLY A 341 -7.05 -22.70 20.06
C GLY A 341 -8.35 -23.14 20.69
N ARG A 342 -8.79 -22.38 21.69
CA ARG A 342 -10.03 -22.59 22.43
C ARG A 342 -11.09 -21.51 22.14
N GLY A 343 -10.76 -20.55 21.28
CA GLY A 343 -11.64 -19.44 20.93
C GLY A 343 -12.71 -19.82 19.91
N SER A 344 -13.87 -19.16 19.97
CA SER A 344 -14.86 -19.29 18.90
C SER A 344 -14.41 -18.48 17.67
N LEU A 345 -14.74 -18.98 16.49
CA LEU A 345 -14.41 -18.28 15.23
C LEU A 345 -14.97 -16.85 15.21
N ASN A 346 -16.18 -16.62 15.69
CA ASN A 346 -16.81 -15.30 15.71
C ASN A 346 -16.02 -14.29 16.57
N ARG A 347 -15.47 -14.71 17.70
CA ARG A 347 -14.62 -13.87 18.54
C ARG A 347 -13.32 -13.52 17.81
N ILE A 348 -12.68 -14.48 17.17
CA ILE A 348 -11.44 -14.30 16.40
C ILE A 348 -11.67 -13.32 15.25
N ILE A 349 -12.79 -13.46 14.53
CA ILE A 349 -13.19 -12.54 13.46
C ILE A 349 -13.38 -11.12 14.01
N ASP A 350 -14.06 -10.95 15.15
CA ASP A 350 -14.27 -9.64 15.76
C ASP A 350 -12.94 -8.98 16.17
N GLU A 351 -12.02 -9.74 16.79
CA GLU A 351 -10.68 -9.25 17.13
C GLU A 351 -9.90 -8.83 15.87
N TYR A 352 -9.94 -9.63 14.81
CA TYR A 352 -9.29 -9.30 13.52
C TYR A 352 -9.92 -8.06 12.86
N GLN A 353 -11.24 -7.94 12.83
CA GLN A 353 -11.95 -6.79 12.26
C GLN A 353 -11.67 -5.49 13.02
N ARG A 354 -11.35 -5.58 14.32
CA ARG A 354 -10.90 -4.45 15.14
C ARG A 354 -9.42 -4.11 14.95
N GLY A 355 -8.71 -4.81 14.05
CA GLY A 355 -7.30 -4.56 13.75
C GLY A 355 -6.35 -4.98 14.88
N ARG A 356 -6.72 -5.98 15.72
CA ARG A 356 -5.81 -6.49 16.72
C ARG A 356 -4.63 -7.22 16.07
N PRO A 357 -3.41 -7.08 16.62
CA PRO A 357 -2.24 -7.84 16.18
C PRO A 357 -2.49 -9.36 16.25
N TRP A 358 -1.92 -10.11 15.33
CA TRP A 358 -2.05 -11.57 15.31
C TRP A 358 -1.46 -12.25 16.54
N SER A 359 -0.40 -11.65 17.14
CA SER A 359 0.15 -12.09 18.41
C SER A 359 -0.87 -12.04 19.55
N ASP A 360 -1.67 -10.96 19.62
CA ASP A 360 -2.73 -10.79 20.60
C ASP A 360 -3.90 -11.74 20.32
N ILE A 361 -4.32 -11.84 19.03
CA ILE A 361 -5.39 -12.76 18.63
C ILE A 361 -5.02 -14.20 19.01
N ALA A 362 -3.80 -14.64 18.70
CA ALA A 362 -3.32 -15.97 19.06
C ALA A 362 -3.35 -16.18 20.59
N ALA A 363 -2.73 -15.25 21.34
CA ALA A 363 -2.65 -15.34 22.80
C ALA A 363 -4.04 -15.35 23.48
N ASN A 364 -4.95 -14.47 23.05
CA ASN A 364 -6.32 -14.36 23.55
C ASN A 364 -7.15 -15.65 23.31
N ASN A 365 -6.76 -16.44 22.32
CA ASN A 365 -7.43 -17.69 21.95
C ASN A 365 -6.65 -18.94 22.40
N GLY A 366 -5.63 -18.76 23.25
CA GLY A 366 -4.93 -19.82 23.95
C GLY A 366 -3.87 -20.57 23.12
N ILE A 367 -3.35 -19.92 22.07
CA ILE A 367 -2.24 -20.46 21.28
C ILE A 367 -1.09 -19.44 21.21
N ARG A 368 0.11 -19.94 20.95
CA ARG A 368 1.26 -19.09 20.61
C ARG A 368 1.29 -18.84 19.10
N LEU A 369 1.71 -17.67 18.69
CA LEU A 369 1.83 -17.31 17.28
C LEU A 369 2.68 -18.32 16.49
N ASN A 370 3.73 -18.87 17.13
CA ASN A 370 4.59 -19.91 16.52
C ASN A 370 3.82 -21.21 16.19
N GLU A 371 2.82 -21.58 16.98
CA GLU A 371 2.00 -22.77 16.71
C GLU A 371 1.17 -22.57 15.44
N LEU A 372 0.62 -21.38 15.26
CA LEU A 372 -0.07 -20.99 14.03
C LEU A 372 0.90 -20.98 12.82
N MET A 373 2.13 -20.48 13.00
CA MET A 373 3.14 -20.48 11.94
C MET A 373 3.54 -21.90 11.52
N VAL A 374 3.70 -22.83 12.46
CA VAL A 374 3.99 -24.24 12.15
C VAL A 374 2.86 -24.84 11.34
N TRP A 375 1.62 -24.65 11.78
CA TRP A 375 0.44 -25.11 11.06
C TRP A 375 0.35 -24.54 9.64
N PHE A 376 0.66 -23.26 9.43
CA PHE A 376 0.77 -22.67 8.10
C PHE A 376 1.86 -23.33 7.24
N GLY A 377 2.95 -23.73 7.85
CA GLY A 377 4.01 -24.49 7.15
C GLY A 377 3.49 -25.82 6.59
N ASP A 378 2.65 -26.53 7.36
CA ASP A 378 2.01 -27.76 6.93
C ASP A 378 1.00 -27.48 5.80
N LEU A 379 0.13 -26.50 5.98
CA LEU A 379 -0.85 -26.09 4.98
C LEU A 379 -0.19 -25.73 3.63
N ILE A 380 0.92 -24.98 3.64
CA ILE A 380 1.66 -24.62 2.41
C ILE A 380 2.22 -25.88 1.74
N ARG A 381 2.79 -26.82 2.52
CA ARG A 381 3.29 -28.10 1.97
C ARG A 381 2.18 -28.92 1.34
N THR A 382 1.05 -29.03 2.02
CA THR A 382 -0.14 -29.76 1.54
C THR A 382 -0.68 -29.11 0.26
N THR A 383 -0.79 -27.78 0.22
CA THR A 383 -1.22 -27.01 -0.96
C THR A 383 -0.31 -27.28 -2.18
N ASN A 384 1.00 -27.23 -1.99
CA ASN A 384 1.97 -27.48 -3.07
C ASN A 384 1.88 -28.91 -3.59
N SER A 385 1.73 -29.90 -2.69
CA SER A 385 1.57 -31.30 -3.07
C SER A 385 0.31 -31.53 -3.91
N MET A 386 -0.82 -30.95 -3.47
CA MET A 386 -2.10 -31.02 -4.21
C MET A 386 -2.02 -30.33 -5.57
N GLY A 387 -1.39 -29.17 -5.65
CA GLY A 387 -1.17 -28.46 -6.90
C GLY A 387 -0.41 -29.33 -7.93
N GLN A 388 0.66 -30.00 -7.50
CA GLN A 388 1.42 -30.91 -8.34
C GLN A 388 0.60 -32.13 -8.78
N GLN A 389 -0.21 -32.70 -7.90
CA GLN A 389 -1.09 -33.83 -8.25
C GLN A 389 -2.13 -33.44 -9.29
N LEU A 390 -2.79 -32.30 -9.14
CA LEU A 390 -3.78 -31.78 -10.08
C LEU A 390 -3.16 -31.46 -11.45
N GLN A 391 -1.92 -30.95 -11.49
CA GLN A 391 -1.21 -30.73 -12.75
C GLN A 391 -0.89 -32.04 -13.48
N ARG A 392 -0.52 -33.11 -12.77
CA ARG A 392 -0.25 -34.46 -13.38
C ARG A 392 -1.52 -35.12 -13.91
N GLN A 393 -2.68 -34.81 -13.34
CA GLN A 393 -3.99 -35.33 -13.75
C GLN A 393 -4.61 -34.56 -14.93
N ALA A 394 -4.12 -33.36 -15.23
CA ALA A 394 -4.58 -32.58 -16.37
C ALA A 394 -4.26 -33.35 -17.69
N PRO A 395 -5.25 -33.49 -18.58
CA PRO A 395 -5.00 -34.17 -19.86
C PRO A 395 -3.93 -33.40 -20.65
N ARG A 396 -2.87 -34.09 -21.07
CA ARG A 396 -1.85 -33.52 -21.97
C ARG A 396 -2.57 -33.05 -23.23
N GLN A 397 -2.70 -31.75 -23.45
CA GLN A 397 -3.15 -31.22 -24.72
C GLN A 397 -2.19 -31.75 -25.80
N ARG A 398 -2.68 -32.66 -26.64
CA ARG A 398 -1.95 -33.07 -27.83
C ARG A 398 -1.92 -31.85 -28.77
N THR A 399 -0.77 -31.21 -28.87
CA THR A 399 -0.48 -30.30 -29.98
C THR A 399 -0.56 -31.10 -31.27
N HIS A 400 -1.60 -30.88 -32.06
CA HIS A 400 -1.69 -31.27 -33.48
C HIS A 400 -1.25 -30.11 -34.34
#